data_fc830a8935383045d5600c08baf74303
#
_entry.id   fc830a8935383045d5600c08baf74303
#
_cell.length_a   1.000
_cell.length_b   1.000
_cell.length_c   1.000
_cell.angle_alpha   90.00
_cell.angle_beta   90.00
_cell.angle_gamma   90.00
#
_symmetry.space_group_name_H-M   'P 1'
#
loop_
_entity.id
_entity.type
_entity.pdbx_description
1 polymer ?
#
loop_
_entity_poly.entity_id
_entity_poly.type
_entity_poly.pdbx_seq_one_letter_code
_entity_poly.pdbx_strand_id
1 'polypeptide(L)'
;MSSFENLRIVDNFYQTSLFFPMPTVIISTLCEDGMTNLGPYSLVQPYYVAGKDYYAMLLSCRNSSNTAQNILRTGKCAINFIDDDPKNFKEAVKLSWPGDTPKEKMPKCNFRREKSMIEEEDPSDKRPEVLTDAIQVIECTWMRELDGADKDQPGELNGYEGPYHDFNGITSKFGAHFILRVDRILMKKKYADAIINGVRAKDFPRLPVDYGYRDSKNFWFHRKTRMRSELLQMRQASLQSVRYAADRADDKVKFTDDALMTILNVPRIFLPLVLRGCVDWAKENNVDLITADHMKIINDKRSKEKNKK
;
A
#
# COMPACT_ATOMS: atom_id res chain seq x y z
N MET A 1 4.97 -0.23 -40.03
CA MET A 1 4.39 0.49 -38.87
C MET A 1 4.86 -0.22 -37.61
N SER A 2 5.17 0.50 -36.56
CA SER A 2 5.54 -0.13 -35.27
C SER A 2 4.36 -0.92 -34.72
N SER A 3 4.63 -2.10 -34.18
CA SER A 3 3.64 -2.90 -33.41
C SER A 3 3.48 -2.41 -31.96
N PHE A 4 4.25 -1.39 -31.56
CA PHE A 4 4.19 -0.81 -30.21
C PHE A 4 3.39 0.50 -30.23
N GLU A 5 2.62 0.70 -29.17
CA GLU A 5 1.94 1.95 -28.86
C GLU A 5 2.60 2.63 -27.67
N ASN A 6 2.62 3.96 -27.68
CA ASN A 6 3.14 4.74 -26.56
C ASN A 6 2.03 4.91 -25.51
N LEU A 7 2.23 4.34 -24.33
CA LEU A 7 1.28 4.46 -23.22
C LEU A 7 1.56 5.72 -22.39
N ARG A 8 0.49 6.33 -21.91
CA ARG A 8 0.58 7.51 -21.06
C ARG A 8 1.20 7.16 -19.68
N ILE A 9 2.25 7.88 -19.30
CA ILE A 9 2.84 7.82 -17.97
C ILE A 9 2.10 8.81 -17.08
N VAL A 10 1.49 8.30 -16.02
CA VAL A 10 0.74 9.09 -15.03
C VAL A 10 1.11 8.62 -13.63
N ASP A 11 0.69 9.37 -12.62
CA ASP A 11 0.76 8.90 -11.23
C ASP A 11 0.09 7.52 -11.11
N ASN A 12 0.72 6.62 -10.36
CA ASN A 12 0.34 5.21 -10.28
C ASN A 12 0.45 4.44 -11.63
N PHE A 13 1.38 4.81 -12.50
CA PHE A 13 1.58 4.15 -13.81
C PHE A 13 1.71 2.63 -13.70
N TYR A 14 2.25 2.11 -12.58
CA TYR A 14 2.36 0.68 -12.26
C TYR A 14 1.00 0.00 -12.03
N GLN A 15 -0.10 0.77 -11.91
CA GLN A 15 -1.47 0.26 -11.78
C GLN A 15 -2.34 0.56 -13.00
N THR A 16 -1.89 1.41 -13.91
CA THR A 16 -2.73 1.94 -15.00
C THR A 16 -2.13 1.78 -16.38
N SER A 17 -0.81 1.73 -16.51
CA SER A 17 -0.11 1.73 -17.79
C SER A 17 0.92 0.61 -17.91
N LEU A 18 1.44 0.11 -16.79
CA LEU A 18 2.43 -0.94 -16.76
C LEU A 18 1.78 -2.30 -16.46
N PHE A 19 2.15 -3.32 -17.22
CA PHE A 19 1.82 -4.70 -16.92
C PHE A 19 3.01 -5.34 -16.20
N PHE A 20 2.97 -5.30 -14.87
CA PHE A 20 4.05 -5.79 -14.02
C PHE A 20 3.49 -6.77 -12.97
N PRO A 21 3.75 -8.08 -13.12
CA PRO A 21 3.23 -9.08 -12.18
C PRO A 21 3.96 -9.01 -10.83
N MET A 22 3.20 -8.89 -9.77
CA MET A 22 3.68 -8.80 -8.39
C MET A 22 2.92 -9.77 -7.49
N PRO A 23 3.57 -10.38 -6.48
CA PRO A 23 2.85 -11.17 -5.49
C PRO A 23 1.96 -10.27 -4.63
N THR A 24 0.74 -10.74 -4.33
CA THR A 24 -0.10 -10.10 -3.32
C THR A 24 0.28 -10.66 -1.96
N VAL A 25 0.73 -9.79 -1.06
CA VAL A 25 1.08 -10.12 0.32
C VAL A 25 0.25 -9.31 1.30
N ILE A 26 0.12 -9.79 2.53
CA ILE A 26 -0.49 -9.07 3.64
C ILE A 26 0.61 -8.64 4.61
N ILE A 27 0.76 -7.35 4.82
CA ILE A 27 1.70 -6.83 5.81
C ILE A 27 0.98 -6.69 7.15
N SER A 28 1.49 -7.38 8.15
CA SER A 28 1.09 -7.22 9.55
C SER A 28 1.94 -6.16 10.22
N THR A 29 1.34 -5.27 10.98
CA THR A 29 2.02 -4.24 11.76
C THR A 29 1.32 -4.02 13.10
N LEU A 30 2.04 -3.53 14.11
CA LEU A 30 1.52 -3.32 15.44
C LEU A 30 0.99 -1.89 15.62
N CYS A 31 -0.28 -1.75 15.97
CA CYS A 31 -0.90 -0.48 16.31
C CYS A 31 -0.43 0.04 17.67
N GLU A 32 -0.72 1.31 17.97
CA GLU A 32 -0.36 1.94 19.24
C GLU A 32 -0.99 1.26 20.45
N ASP A 33 -2.20 0.76 20.29
CA ASP A 33 -2.96 0.02 21.32
C ASP A 33 -2.60 -1.48 21.40
N GLY A 34 -1.56 -1.91 20.67
CA GLY A 34 -1.12 -3.31 20.65
C GLY A 34 -1.90 -4.21 19.70
N MET A 35 -2.93 -3.71 19.01
CA MET A 35 -3.68 -4.47 18.03
C MET A 35 -2.85 -4.67 16.75
N THR A 36 -2.96 -5.84 16.13
CA THR A 36 -2.37 -6.09 14.82
C THR A 36 -3.23 -5.48 13.73
N ASN A 37 -2.63 -4.62 12.89
CA ASN A 37 -3.20 -4.14 11.65
C ASN A 37 -2.70 -4.97 10.48
N LEU A 38 -3.60 -5.27 9.54
CA LEU A 38 -3.30 -5.96 8.28
C LEU A 38 -3.53 -5.02 7.09
N GLY A 39 -2.61 -5.05 6.12
CA GLY A 39 -2.75 -4.29 4.87
C GLY A 39 -2.22 -5.10 3.68
N PRO A 40 -2.97 -5.17 2.55
CA PRO A 40 -2.50 -5.83 1.35
C PRO A 40 -1.56 -4.92 0.56
N TYR A 41 -0.49 -5.52 0.07
CA TYR A 41 0.55 -4.86 -0.74
C TYR A 41 1.03 -5.77 -1.86
N SER A 42 1.49 -5.15 -2.94
CA SER A 42 2.16 -5.84 -4.04
C SER A 42 3.55 -5.26 -4.35
N LEU A 43 3.84 -4.03 -3.88
CA LEU A 43 5.15 -3.41 -4.03
C LEU A 43 6.09 -3.87 -2.90
N VAL A 44 6.34 -5.17 -2.85
CA VAL A 44 7.25 -5.82 -1.91
C VAL A 44 8.17 -6.74 -2.69
N GLN A 45 9.46 -6.57 -2.54
CA GLN A 45 10.46 -7.35 -3.26
C GLN A 45 11.71 -7.58 -2.42
N PRO A 46 12.51 -8.62 -2.72
CA PRO A 46 13.83 -8.77 -2.14
C PRO A 46 14.69 -7.53 -2.44
N TYR A 47 15.39 -7.04 -1.42
CA TYR A 47 16.37 -5.98 -1.55
C TYR A 47 17.77 -6.60 -1.53
N TYR A 48 18.53 -6.42 -2.61
CA TYR A 48 19.86 -6.96 -2.70
C TYR A 48 20.84 -6.11 -1.87
N VAL A 49 21.44 -6.74 -0.87
CA VAL A 49 22.37 -6.10 0.07
C VAL A 49 23.69 -6.86 0.03
N ALA A 50 24.54 -6.53 -0.94
CA ALA A 50 25.86 -7.17 -1.06
C ALA A 50 26.80 -6.72 0.07
N GLY A 51 27.56 -7.66 0.62
CA GLY A 51 28.61 -7.38 1.59
C GLY A 51 28.12 -6.88 2.96
N LYS A 52 26.83 -7.08 3.28
CA LYS A 52 26.25 -6.75 4.60
C LYS A 52 25.93 -8.02 5.38
N ASP A 53 25.84 -7.89 6.69
CA ASP A 53 25.58 -9.01 7.61
C ASP A 53 24.07 -9.32 7.78
N TYR A 54 23.23 -8.84 6.87
CA TYR A 54 21.79 -9.06 6.91
C TYR A 54 21.21 -9.18 5.50
N TYR A 55 20.02 -9.76 5.43
CA TYR A 55 19.19 -9.83 4.22
C TYR A 55 17.93 -8.98 4.41
N ALA A 56 17.42 -8.41 3.34
CA ALA A 56 16.35 -7.46 3.43
C ALA A 56 15.27 -7.63 2.36
N MET A 57 14.07 -7.14 2.70
CA MET A 57 12.97 -6.89 1.77
C MET A 57 12.77 -5.39 1.64
N LEU A 58 12.37 -4.94 0.47
CA LEU A 58 11.94 -3.56 0.23
C LEU A 58 10.42 -3.51 0.17
N LEU A 59 9.82 -2.68 1.01
CA LEU A 59 8.40 -2.33 0.95
C LEU A 59 8.25 -0.89 0.49
N SER A 60 7.52 -0.69 -0.61
CA SER A 60 7.11 0.65 -1.06
C SER A 60 5.63 0.87 -0.78
N CYS A 61 5.29 1.94 -0.09
CA CYS A 61 3.91 2.22 0.28
C CYS A 61 3.64 3.72 0.43
N ARG A 62 2.39 4.08 0.66
CA ARG A 62 2.03 5.45 1.01
C ARG A 62 2.48 5.76 2.44
N ASN A 63 3.10 6.92 2.62
CA ASN A 63 3.55 7.38 3.95
C ASN A 63 2.39 7.54 4.95
N SER A 64 1.17 7.89 4.46
CA SER A 64 -0.04 8.05 5.28
C SER A 64 -0.80 6.75 5.54
N SER A 65 -0.32 5.58 5.06
CA SER A 65 -0.97 4.30 5.33
C SER A 65 -0.79 3.88 6.79
N ASN A 66 -1.78 3.16 7.34
CA ASN A 66 -1.66 2.58 8.69
C ASN A 66 -0.38 1.73 8.82
N THR A 67 -0.01 1.00 7.76
CA THR A 67 1.20 0.17 7.71
C THR A 67 2.45 1.02 7.85
N ALA A 68 2.59 2.10 7.06
CA ALA A 68 3.75 2.98 7.13
C ALA A 68 3.86 3.63 8.52
N GLN A 69 2.77 4.19 9.05
CA GLN A 69 2.76 4.85 10.35
C GLN A 69 3.12 3.88 11.49
N ASN A 70 2.66 2.64 11.42
CA ASN A 70 3.01 1.62 12.40
C ASN A 70 4.48 1.20 12.30
N ILE A 71 5.04 1.02 11.09
CA ILE A 71 6.47 0.70 10.89
C ILE A 71 7.34 1.87 11.38
N LEU A 72 7.00 3.11 11.06
CA LEU A 72 7.72 4.30 11.54
C LEU A 72 7.79 4.35 13.06
N ARG A 73 6.71 3.94 13.74
CA ARG A 73 6.61 3.95 15.20
C ARG A 73 7.34 2.76 15.84
N THR A 74 7.09 1.55 15.37
CA THR A 74 7.55 0.30 16.04
C THR A 74 8.81 -0.29 15.45
N GLY A 75 9.08 -0.03 14.17
CA GLY A 75 10.14 -0.68 13.41
C GLY A 75 9.87 -2.15 13.08
N LYS A 76 8.67 -2.69 13.39
CA LYS A 76 8.38 -4.12 13.29
C LYS A 76 7.23 -4.39 12.32
N CYS A 77 7.38 -5.45 11.52
CA CYS A 77 6.32 -5.94 10.65
C CYS A 77 6.52 -7.42 10.30
N ALA A 78 5.48 -8.01 9.71
CA ALA A 78 5.59 -9.32 9.08
C ALA A 78 4.97 -9.29 7.69
N ILE A 79 5.60 -9.96 6.73
CA ILE A 79 5.17 -10.12 5.34
C ILE A 79 4.55 -11.51 5.22
N ASN A 80 3.24 -11.57 5.07
CA ASN A 80 2.51 -12.82 4.97
C ASN A 80 2.14 -13.10 3.52
N PHE A 81 2.62 -14.20 2.96
CA PHE A 81 2.29 -14.67 1.61
C PHE A 81 1.04 -15.53 1.67
N ILE A 82 -0.04 -15.05 1.08
CA ILE A 82 -1.30 -15.80 0.98
C ILE A 82 -1.29 -16.73 -0.23
N ASP A 83 -2.10 -17.79 -0.19
CA ASP A 83 -2.29 -18.67 -1.34
C ASP A 83 -3.27 -18.08 -2.38
N ASP A 84 -3.46 -18.80 -3.50
CA ASP A 84 -4.36 -18.39 -4.58
C ASP A 84 -5.84 -18.73 -4.32
N ASP A 85 -6.25 -18.93 -3.06
CA ASP A 85 -7.65 -19.13 -2.71
C ASP A 85 -8.44 -17.82 -2.95
N PRO A 86 -9.55 -17.87 -3.70
CA PRO A 86 -10.39 -16.68 -3.94
C PRO A 86 -10.87 -16.01 -2.67
N LYS A 87 -11.08 -16.76 -1.59
CA LYS A 87 -11.50 -16.21 -0.30
C LYS A 87 -10.43 -15.31 0.30
N ASN A 88 -9.17 -15.74 0.24
CA ASN A 88 -8.03 -14.97 0.74
C ASN A 88 -7.83 -13.70 -0.08
N PHE A 89 -7.91 -13.79 -1.42
CA PHE A 89 -7.81 -12.59 -2.25
C PHE A 89 -8.98 -11.62 -2.03
N LYS A 90 -10.20 -12.13 -1.91
CA LYS A 90 -11.38 -11.31 -1.60
C LYS A 90 -11.23 -10.58 -0.26
N GLU A 91 -10.68 -11.25 0.73
CA GLU A 91 -10.40 -10.65 2.04
C GLU A 91 -9.30 -9.58 1.94
N ALA A 92 -8.23 -9.84 1.18
CA ALA A 92 -7.19 -8.87 0.90
C ALA A 92 -7.75 -7.60 0.24
N VAL A 93 -8.66 -7.76 -0.75
CA VAL A 93 -9.34 -6.62 -1.40
C VAL A 93 -10.15 -5.79 -0.40
N LYS A 94 -10.86 -6.43 0.54
CA LYS A 94 -11.60 -5.70 1.59
C LYS A 94 -10.70 -4.84 2.48
N LEU A 95 -9.49 -5.33 2.77
CA LEU A 95 -8.53 -4.61 3.61
C LEU A 95 -7.82 -3.46 2.86
N SER A 96 -7.99 -3.35 1.55
CA SER A 96 -7.25 -2.40 0.70
C SER A 96 -7.84 -0.99 0.67
N TRP A 97 -8.98 -0.74 1.29
CA TRP A 97 -9.63 0.57 1.27
C TRP A 97 -8.76 1.64 1.95
N PRO A 98 -8.45 2.73 1.23
CA PRO A 98 -7.76 3.85 1.84
C PRO A 98 -8.68 4.55 2.84
N GLY A 99 -8.10 4.98 3.96
CA GLY A 99 -8.79 5.77 4.97
C GLY A 99 -9.45 4.98 6.09
N ASP A 100 -9.67 3.66 5.94
CA ASP A 100 -10.17 2.85 7.05
C ASP A 100 -9.10 2.74 8.15
N THR A 101 -9.48 3.05 9.37
CA THR A 101 -8.61 2.83 10.53
C THR A 101 -8.50 1.35 10.88
N PRO A 102 -7.44 0.92 11.59
CA PRO A 102 -7.37 -0.46 12.08
C PRO A 102 -8.58 -0.86 12.92
N LYS A 103 -9.09 0.03 13.78
CA LYS A 103 -10.28 -0.23 14.62
C LYS A 103 -11.56 -0.47 13.83
N GLU A 104 -11.69 0.13 12.65
CA GLU A 104 -12.85 -0.05 11.77
C GLU A 104 -12.79 -1.32 10.94
N LYS A 105 -11.59 -1.67 10.44
CA LYS A 105 -11.43 -2.78 9.50
C LYS A 105 -11.12 -4.12 10.16
N MET A 106 -10.32 -4.13 11.24
CA MET A 106 -9.85 -5.38 11.83
C MET A 106 -10.96 -6.22 12.46
N PRO A 107 -12.02 -5.68 13.09
CA PRO A 107 -13.15 -6.48 13.57
C PRO A 107 -13.93 -7.18 12.44
N LYS A 108 -13.82 -6.71 11.21
CA LYS A 108 -14.49 -7.29 10.02
C LYS A 108 -13.56 -8.20 9.21
N CYS A 109 -12.33 -8.37 9.66
CA CYS A 109 -11.31 -9.17 8.99
C CYS A 109 -11.48 -10.65 9.33
N ASN A 110 -11.53 -11.49 8.29
CA ASN A 110 -11.68 -12.93 8.44
C ASN A 110 -10.34 -13.70 8.41
N PHE A 111 -9.22 -13.03 8.21
CA PHE A 111 -7.93 -13.68 8.32
C PHE A 111 -7.68 -14.13 9.77
N ARG A 112 -7.38 -15.41 9.94
CA ARG A 112 -6.96 -15.97 11.22
C ARG A 112 -5.52 -15.59 11.49
N ARG A 113 -5.21 -15.29 12.75
CA ARG A 113 -3.91 -14.81 13.18
C ARG A 113 -3.42 -15.65 14.36
N GLU A 114 -2.13 -15.73 14.48
CA GLU A 114 -1.43 -16.34 15.58
C GLU A 114 -0.26 -15.47 16.02
N LYS A 115 0.22 -15.69 17.21
CA LYS A 115 1.33 -14.93 17.77
C LYS A 115 2.60 -15.11 16.94
N SER A 116 3.42 -14.06 16.84
CA SER A 116 4.75 -14.11 16.26
C SER A 116 5.63 -15.12 16.99
N MET A 117 6.36 -15.96 16.26
CA MET A 117 7.30 -16.90 16.88
C MET A 117 8.47 -16.19 17.57
N ILE A 118 8.88 -15.02 17.10
CA ILE A 118 9.91 -14.21 17.76
C ILE A 118 9.39 -13.74 19.11
N GLU A 119 8.15 -13.23 19.17
CA GLU A 119 7.57 -12.79 20.43
C GLU A 119 7.23 -13.97 21.37
N GLU A 120 6.98 -15.17 20.84
CA GLU A 120 6.82 -16.37 21.68
C GLU A 120 8.12 -16.76 22.38
N GLU A 121 9.25 -16.64 21.66
CA GLU A 121 10.58 -16.93 22.19
C GLU A 121 11.11 -15.82 23.10
N ASP A 122 10.85 -14.56 22.75
CA ASP A 122 11.19 -13.38 23.55
C ASP A 122 9.97 -12.45 23.69
N PRO A 123 9.21 -12.57 24.79
CA PRO A 123 8.04 -11.73 25.04
C PRO A 123 8.33 -10.22 25.15
N SER A 124 9.61 -9.82 25.28
CA SER A 124 10.02 -8.41 25.28
C SER A 124 10.09 -7.80 23.88
N ASP A 125 10.35 -8.62 22.85
CA ASP A 125 10.35 -8.20 21.43
C ASP A 125 8.91 -8.24 20.86
N LYS A 126 8.14 -7.18 21.13
CA LYS A 126 6.76 -7.07 20.68
C LYS A 126 6.66 -7.03 19.17
N ARG A 127 5.85 -7.94 18.63
CA ARG A 127 5.63 -8.15 17.19
C ARG A 127 4.15 -8.17 16.84
N PRO A 128 3.79 -7.82 15.59
CA PRO A 128 2.42 -8.07 15.12
C PRO A 128 2.15 -9.56 14.99
N GLU A 129 0.91 -9.97 15.18
CA GLU A 129 0.47 -11.33 14.85
C GLU A 129 0.69 -11.63 13.37
N VAL A 130 0.92 -12.90 13.05
CA VAL A 130 1.10 -13.41 11.69
C VAL A 130 -0.15 -14.17 11.24
N LEU A 131 -0.31 -14.35 9.91
CA LEU A 131 -1.46 -15.07 9.38
C LEU A 131 -1.27 -16.58 9.51
N THR A 132 -2.15 -17.25 10.23
CA THR A 132 -2.16 -18.71 10.39
C THR A 132 -2.26 -19.44 9.04
N ASP A 133 -2.99 -18.87 8.08
CA ASP A 133 -3.21 -19.48 6.76
C ASP A 133 -2.18 -19.04 5.71
N ALA A 134 -1.20 -18.20 6.07
CA ALA A 134 -0.12 -17.84 5.16
C ALA A 134 0.69 -19.07 4.73
N ILE A 135 1.14 -19.07 3.49
CA ILE A 135 2.06 -20.09 2.95
C ILE A 135 3.44 -19.92 3.57
N GLN A 136 3.87 -18.68 3.61
CA GLN A 136 5.15 -18.21 4.13
C GLN A 136 4.94 -16.90 4.87
N VAL A 137 5.70 -16.70 5.93
CA VAL A 137 5.80 -15.45 6.66
C VAL A 137 7.25 -15.03 6.74
N ILE A 138 7.53 -13.76 6.54
CA ILE A 138 8.83 -13.16 6.78
C ILE A 138 8.64 -12.13 7.89
N GLU A 139 9.18 -12.38 9.07
CA GLU A 139 9.19 -11.43 10.18
C GLU A 139 10.38 -10.49 10.01
N CYS A 140 10.13 -9.18 10.13
CA CYS A 140 11.09 -8.16 9.75
C CYS A 140 11.22 -7.05 10.79
N THR A 141 12.43 -6.47 10.81
CA THR A 141 12.73 -5.21 11.49
C THR A 141 13.15 -4.16 10.46
N TRP A 142 12.57 -2.97 10.53
CA TRP A 142 12.98 -1.84 9.70
C TRP A 142 14.37 -1.37 10.10
N MET A 143 15.26 -1.37 9.15
CA MET A 143 16.63 -0.81 9.28
C MET A 143 16.53 0.69 9.09
N ARG A 144 16.36 1.43 10.20
CA ARG A 144 16.20 2.90 10.18
C ARG A 144 17.41 3.59 9.58
N GLU A 145 18.58 3.07 9.87
CA GLU A 145 19.85 3.50 9.31
C GLU A 145 20.38 2.37 8.44
N LEU A 146 20.82 2.70 7.24
CA LEU A 146 21.48 1.75 6.36
C LEU A 146 22.85 1.49 6.92
N ASP A 147 23.04 0.30 7.47
CA ASP A 147 24.26 -0.09 8.16
C ASP A 147 25.47 0.05 7.23
N GLY A 148 26.41 0.88 7.61
CA GLY A 148 27.64 1.12 6.86
C GLY A 148 27.51 2.06 5.65
N ALA A 149 26.34 2.63 5.33
CA ALA A 149 26.22 3.55 4.19
C ALA A 149 27.15 4.78 4.34
N ASP A 150 27.28 5.31 5.54
CA ASP A 150 28.19 6.44 5.84
C ASP A 150 29.66 6.04 5.86
N LYS A 151 29.94 4.75 5.90
CA LYS A 151 31.31 4.19 5.98
C LYS A 151 31.75 3.57 4.66
N ASP A 152 30.86 3.49 3.66
CA ASP A 152 31.20 2.98 2.35
C ASP A 152 32.31 3.85 1.74
N GLN A 153 33.40 3.23 1.33
CA GLN A 153 34.53 3.95 0.75
C GLN A 153 34.12 4.46 -0.65
N PRO A 154 34.55 5.68 -1.04
CA PRO A 154 34.24 6.22 -2.36
C PRO A 154 34.59 5.28 -3.52
N GLY A 155 35.63 4.46 -3.39
CA GLY A 155 36.01 3.47 -4.39
C GLY A 155 35.03 2.30 -4.53
N GLU A 156 34.30 1.93 -3.48
CA GLU A 156 33.29 0.88 -3.50
C GLU A 156 32.04 1.30 -4.29
N LEU A 157 31.79 2.59 -4.34
CA LEU A 157 30.64 3.17 -5.01
C LEU A 157 30.99 3.74 -6.41
N ASN A 158 32.22 3.51 -6.89
CA ASN A 158 32.70 4.08 -8.16
C ASN A 158 32.48 5.60 -8.29
N GLY A 159 32.63 6.34 -7.18
CA GLY A 159 32.37 7.77 -7.13
C GLY A 159 30.90 8.17 -7.13
N TYR A 160 29.98 7.22 -6.95
CA TYR A 160 28.55 7.52 -6.83
C TYR A 160 28.24 8.05 -5.44
N GLU A 161 27.83 9.30 -5.39
CA GLU A 161 27.32 9.95 -4.18
C GLU A 161 25.79 9.96 -4.24
N GLY A 162 25.18 8.84 -3.88
CA GLY A 162 23.74 8.69 -3.94
C GLY A 162 23.02 9.18 -2.68
N PRO A 163 21.73 9.46 -2.74
CA PRO A 163 20.92 9.85 -1.60
C PRO A 163 20.54 8.62 -0.75
N TYR A 164 21.52 7.98 -0.12
CA TYR A 164 21.29 6.76 0.67
C TYR A 164 20.27 6.96 1.79
N HIS A 165 20.30 8.13 2.43
CA HIS A 165 19.42 8.46 3.54
C HIS A 165 17.99 8.79 3.07
N ASP A 166 17.85 9.31 1.86
CA ASP A 166 16.54 9.71 1.30
C ASP A 166 15.76 8.52 0.72
N PHE A 167 16.35 7.33 0.74
CA PHE A 167 15.72 6.13 0.17
C PHE A 167 14.99 5.27 1.21
N ASN A 168 15.13 5.55 2.50
CA ASN A 168 14.64 4.70 3.58
C ASN A 168 13.84 5.51 4.60
N GLY A 169 12.59 5.20 4.78
CA GLY A 169 11.63 5.95 5.57
C GLY A 169 10.66 6.74 4.70
N ILE A 170 10.34 7.98 5.06
CA ILE A 170 9.53 8.87 4.22
C ILE A 170 10.42 9.47 3.15
N THR A 171 10.19 9.08 1.90
CA THR A 171 11.08 9.40 0.78
C THR A 171 10.49 10.42 -0.19
N SER A 172 9.22 10.75 -0.03
CA SER A 172 8.53 11.77 -0.83
C SER A 172 7.29 12.28 -0.11
N LYS A 173 6.63 13.29 -0.70
CA LYS A 173 5.38 13.88 -0.17
C LYS A 173 4.31 12.82 0.15
N PHE A 174 4.23 11.74 -0.63
CA PHE A 174 3.20 10.70 -0.49
C PHE A 174 3.75 9.30 -0.30
N GLY A 175 5.05 9.10 -0.42
CA GLY A 175 5.71 7.81 -0.45
C GLY A 175 6.57 7.54 0.77
N ALA A 176 6.66 6.26 1.10
CA ALA A 176 7.62 5.72 2.03
C ALA A 176 8.23 4.43 1.47
N HIS A 177 9.51 4.26 1.67
CA HIS A 177 10.25 3.03 1.40
C HIS A 177 10.81 2.49 2.70
N PHE A 178 10.70 1.20 2.92
CA PHE A 178 11.23 0.56 4.11
C PHE A 178 12.15 -0.59 3.72
N ILE A 179 13.41 -0.48 4.10
CA ILE A 179 14.37 -1.58 4.02
C ILE A 179 14.18 -2.42 5.28
N LEU A 180 13.58 -3.58 5.11
CA LEU A 180 13.12 -4.47 6.15
C LEU A 180 14.09 -5.63 6.28
N ARG A 181 14.96 -5.62 7.30
CA ARG A 181 15.82 -6.77 7.62
C ARG A 181 14.96 -7.99 7.87
N VAL A 182 15.33 -9.09 7.24
CA VAL A 182 14.72 -10.40 7.45
C VAL A 182 15.26 -10.98 8.77
N ASP A 183 14.41 -11.04 9.78
CA ASP A 183 14.76 -11.62 11.09
C ASP A 183 14.45 -13.12 11.11
N ARG A 184 13.33 -13.53 10.47
CA ARG A 184 12.92 -14.94 10.40
C ARG A 184 12.07 -15.21 9.16
N ILE A 185 12.26 -16.40 8.58
CA ILE A 185 11.41 -16.93 7.51
C ILE A 185 10.70 -18.18 8.03
N LEU A 186 9.38 -18.13 8.03
CA LEU A 186 8.50 -19.25 8.38
C LEU A 186 7.82 -19.75 7.12
N MET A 187 7.74 -21.04 6.95
CA MET A 187 7.05 -21.64 5.82
C MET A 187 6.28 -22.88 6.26
N LYS A 188 5.07 -23.06 5.73
CA LYS A 188 4.32 -24.29 5.99
C LYS A 188 5.14 -25.50 5.55
N LYS A 189 5.27 -26.48 6.42
CA LYS A 189 6.05 -27.73 6.18
C LYS A 189 5.75 -28.36 4.82
N LYS A 190 4.47 -28.35 4.42
CA LYS A 190 4.00 -28.82 3.11
C LYS A 190 4.80 -28.24 1.93
N TYR A 191 5.26 -27.00 2.02
CA TYR A 191 5.97 -26.30 0.95
C TYR A 191 7.47 -26.21 1.21
N ALA A 192 7.88 -26.24 2.46
CA ALA A 192 9.28 -26.09 2.85
C ALA A 192 10.18 -27.16 2.19
N ASP A 193 9.77 -28.41 2.22
CA ASP A 193 10.52 -29.51 1.62
C ASP A 193 10.69 -29.35 0.10
N ALA A 194 9.62 -28.90 -0.59
CA ALA A 194 9.66 -28.70 -2.03
C ALA A 194 10.59 -27.52 -2.41
N ILE A 195 10.55 -26.43 -1.66
CA ILE A 195 11.34 -25.24 -1.94
C ILE A 195 12.81 -25.44 -1.57
N ILE A 196 13.09 -25.97 -0.38
CA ILE A 196 14.47 -26.18 0.11
C ILE A 196 15.20 -27.24 -0.70
N ASN A 197 14.52 -28.32 -1.04
CA ASN A 197 15.12 -29.44 -1.74
C ASN A 197 14.94 -29.38 -3.26
N GLY A 198 14.25 -28.37 -3.80
CA GLY A 198 13.98 -28.22 -5.24
C GLY A 198 13.15 -29.35 -5.84
N VAL A 199 12.36 -30.06 -5.02
CA VAL A 199 11.70 -31.31 -5.38
C VAL A 199 10.24 -31.08 -5.77
N ARG A 200 9.89 -31.38 -7.04
CA ARG A 200 8.53 -31.48 -7.57
C ARG A 200 7.77 -30.15 -7.64
N ALA A 201 7.79 -29.53 -8.81
CA ALA A 201 7.06 -28.27 -9.10
C ALA A 201 5.56 -28.30 -8.72
N LYS A 202 4.92 -29.49 -8.67
CA LYS A 202 3.52 -29.64 -8.25
C LYS A 202 3.28 -29.30 -6.78
N ASP A 203 4.31 -29.38 -5.96
CA ASP A 203 4.26 -29.16 -4.51
C ASP A 203 4.67 -27.73 -4.15
N PHE A 204 4.96 -26.87 -5.14
CA PHE A 204 5.17 -25.44 -4.90
C PHE A 204 3.86 -24.73 -4.58
N PRO A 205 3.91 -23.72 -3.69
CA PRO A 205 2.75 -22.91 -3.39
C PRO A 205 2.30 -22.12 -4.62
N ARG A 206 1.01 -21.87 -4.70
CA ARG A 206 0.44 -21.00 -5.71
C ARG A 206 0.14 -19.66 -5.05
N LEU A 207 0.79 -18.63 -5.54
CA LEU A 207 0.58 -17.27 -5.06
C LEU A 207 -0.35 -16.52 -6.01
N PRO A 208 -1.27 -15.70 -5.50
CA PRO A 208 -2.00 -14.77 -6.35
C PRO A 208 -1.01 -13.72 -6.87
N VAL A 209 -1.06 -13.47 -8.17
CA VAL A 209 -0.23 -12.47 -8.82
C VAL A 209 -1.11 -11.27 -9.12
N ASP A 210 -0.84 -10.17 -8.46
CA ASP A 210 -1.43 -8.87 -8.73
C ASP A 210 -0.62 -8.18 -9.84
N TYR A 211 -1.29 -7.84 -10.93
CA TYR A 211 -0.69 -7.04 -12.01
C TYR A 211 -0.78 -5.54 -11.77
N GLY A 212 -1.23 -5.14 -10.57
CA GLY A 212 -1.46 -3.73 -10.25
C GLY A 212 -2.65 -3.13 -10.98
N TYR A 213 -3.27 -3.85 -11.87
CA TYR A 213 -4.32 -3.33 -12.74
C TYR A 213 -5.61 -3.11 -11.96
N ARG A 214 -6.01 -1.85 -11.89
CA ARG A 214 -7.24 -1.44 -11.19
C ARG A 214 -8.06 -0.52 -12.09
N ASP A 215 -9.34 -0.77 -12.12
CA ASP A 215 -10.32 0.21 -12.57
C ASP A 215 -11.13 0.73 -11.37
N SER A 216 -12.18 1.51 -11.62
CA SER A 216 -13.05 2.05 -10.57
C SER A 216 -13.86 0.99 -9.81
N LYS A 217 -13.90 -0.24 -10.29
CA LYS A 217 -14.76 -1.32 -9.78
C LYS A 217 -14.01 -2.59 -9.40
N ASN A 218 -12.88 -2.89 -10.06
CA ASN A 218 -12.21 -4.18 -9.97
C ASN A 218 -10.72 -4.05 -9.66
N PHE A 219 -10.22 -5.04 -8.91
CA PHE A 219 -8.82 -5.44 -8.91
C PHE A 219 -8.63 -6.61 -9.86
N TRP A 220 -7.52 -6.62 -10.60
CA TRP A 220 -7.20 -7.69 -11.54
C TRP A 220 -6.00 -8.47 -11.02
N PHE A 221 -6.15 -9.79 -10.99
CA PHE A 221 -5.10 -10.70 -10.57
C PHE A 221 -5.09 -11.96 -11.42
N HIS A 222 -3.96 -12.62 -11.49
CA HIS A 222 -3.82 -13.90 -12.17
C HIS A 222 -3.97 -15.04 -11.19
N ARG A 223 -4.78 -16.01 -11.57
CA ARG A 223 -5.01 -17.20 -10.79
C ARG A 223 -4.95 -18.43 -11.68
N LYS A 224 -4.08 -19.34 -11.33
CA LYS A 224 -3.94 -20.70 -11.89
C LYS A 224 -3.83 -20.77 -13.41
N THR A 225 -4.86 -20.40 -14.16
CA THR A 225 -4.92 -20.54 -15.61
C THR A 225 -5.36 -19.28 -16.36
N ARG A 226 -5.94 -18.32 -15.67
CA ARG A 226 -6.43 -17.07 -16.28
C ARG A 226 -6.55 -15.96 -15.24
N MET A 227 -6.47 -14.74 -15.75
CA MET A 227 -6.76 -13.54 -14.98
C MET A 227 -8.23 -13.53 -14.53
N ARG A 228 -8.47 -13.06 -13.32
CA ARG A 228 -9.81 -12.82 -12.78
C ARG A 228 -9.85 -11.48 -12.12
N SER A 229 -11.01 -10.89 -12.05
CA SER A 229 -11.29 -9.68 -11.27
C SER A 229 -12.07 -10.01 -10.01
N GLU A 230 -11.79 -9.27 -8.94
CA GLU A 230 -12.65 -9.23 -7.76
C GLU A 230 -13.30 -7.85 -7.68
N LEU A 231 -14.63 -7.83 -7.51
CA LEU A 231 -15.40 -6.59 -7.47
C LEU A 231 -15.07 -5.79 -6.22
N LEU A 232 -14.71 -4.53 -6.41
CA LEU A 232 -14.59 -3.58 -5.30
C LEU A 232 -15.95 -3.33 -4.67
N GLN A 233 -16.08 -3.63 -3.39
CA GLN A 233 -17.30 -3.28 -2.66
C GLN A 233 -17.46 -1.76 -2.62
N MET A 234 -18.60 -1.28 -3.11
CA MET A 234 -18.95 0.13 -2.98
C MET A 234 -19.17 0.44 -1.50
N ARG A 235 -18.30 1.24 -0.92
CA ARG A 235 -18.44 1.77 0.44
C ARG A 235 -18.78 3.25 0.35
N GLN A 236 -19.53 3.74 1.32
CA GLN A 236 -19.63 5.19 1.53
C GLN A 236 -18.21 5.73 1.76
N ALA A 237 -17.91 6.86 1.13
CA ALA A 237 -16.61 7.49 1.32
C ALA A 237 -16.46 7.89 2.80
N SER A 238 -15.33 7.54 3.42
CA SER A 238 -14.98 8.11 4.70
C SER A 238 -14.34 9.49 4.51
N LEU A 239 -14.41 10.37 5.50
CA LEU A 239 -13.74 11.67 5.46
C LEU A 239 -12.26 11.52 5.12
N GLN A 240 -11.59 10.51 5.68
CA GLN A 240 -10.19 10.22 5.42
C GLN A 240 -9.92 9.84 3.96
N SER A 241 -10.83 9.06 3.33
CA SER A 241 -10.67 8.68 1.92
C SER A 241 -10.87 9.87 0.98
N VAL A 242 -11.77 10.79 1.33
CA VAL A 242 -12.00 12.03 0.59
C VAL A 242 -10.84 12.99 0.78
N ARG A 243 -10.32 13.14 2.01
CA ARG A 243 -9.14 13.93 2.32
C ARG A 243 -7.94 13.44 1.50
N TYR A 244 -7.68 12.13 1.52
CA TYR A 244 -6.60 11.56 0.72
C TYR A 244 -6.71 11.90 -0.77
N ALA A 245 -7.91 11.87 -1.34
CA ALA A 245 -8.14 12.23 -2.74
C ALA A 245 -7.95 13.76 -2.97
N ALA A 246 -8.38 14.57 -2.02
CA ALA A 246 -8.25 16.04 -2.06
C ALA A 246 -6.78 16.49 -1.97
N ASP A 247 -6.00 15.88 -1.07
CA ASP A 247 -4.58 16.19 -0.90
C ASP A 247 -3.75 15.92 -2.17
N ARG A 248 -4.21 14.98 -2.99
CA ARG A 248 -3.60 14.61 -4.28
C ARG A 248 -4.14 15.39 -5.48
N ALA A 249 -5.24 16.15 -5.30
CA ALA A 249 -5.85 16.86 -6.39
C ALA A 249 -5.00 18.08 -6.83
N ASP A 250 -4.35 18.74 -5.87
CA ASP A 250 -3.44 19.86 -6.14
C ASP A 250 -2.41 20.04 -5.00
N ASP A 251 -1.24 20.54 -5.35
CA ASP A 251 -0.15 20.74 -4.38
C ASP A 251 -0.35 21.97 -3.49
N LYS A 252 -0.98 23.02 -4.01
CA LYS A 252 -1.16 24.30 -3.33
C LYS A 252 -2.53 24.43 -2.69
N VAL A 253 -3.59 24.04 -3.42
CA VAL A 253 -4.96 24.15 -2.95
C VAL A 253 -5.29 23.04 -1.97
N LYS A 254 -5.72 23.42 -0.76
CA LYS A 254 -6.10 22.49 0.32
C LYS A 254 -7.56 22.65 0.69
N PHE A 255 -8.10 21.70 1.44
CA PHE A 255 -9.48 21.65 1.87
C PHE A 255 -9.58 21.52 3.38
N THR A 256 -10.51 22.24 4.00
CA THR A 256 -10.89 21.99 5.40
C THR A 256 -11.73 20.72 5.51
N ASP A 257 -11.79 20.12 6.69
CA ASP A 257 -12.60 18.92 6.94
C ASP A 257 -14.09 19.19 6.67
N ASP A 258 -14.59 20.34 7.07
CA ASP A 258 -15.99 20.73 6.82
C ASP A 258 -16.27 20.86 5.31
N ALA A 259 -15.33 21.32 4.50
CA ALA A 259 -15.45 21.34 3.05
C ALA A 259 -15.52 19.90 2.50
N LEU A 260 -14.63 19.00 2.97
CA LEU A 260 -14.61 17.59 2.56
C LEU A 260 -15.88 16.85 2.96
N MET A 261 -16.46 17.17 4.11
CA MET A 261 -17.74 16.60 4.54
C MET A 261 -18.87 16.89 3.54
N THR A 262 -18.87 18.02 2.85
CA THR A 262 -19.90 18.37 1.86
C THR A 262 -19.90 17.45 0.64
N ILE A 263 -18.78 16.81 0.33
CA ILE A 263 -18.60 15.90 -0.81
C ILE A 263 -18.48 14.44 -0.41
N LEU A 264 -18.73 14.10 0.85
CA LEU A 264 -18.64 12.74 1.37
C LEU A 264 -19.56 11.76 0.63
N ASN A 265 -20.73 12.22 0.22
CA ASN A 265 -21.72 11.44 -0.49
C ASN A 265 -21.51 11.37 -2.01
N VAL A 266 -20.48 12.01 -2.54
CA VAL A 266 -20.15 11.94 -3.96
C VAL A 266 -19.62 10.53 -4.27
N PRO A 267 -20.24 9.82 -5.25
CA PRO A 267 -19.73 8.53 -5.66
C PRO A 267 -18.25 8.61 -6.06
N ARG A 268 -17.46 7.65 -5.62
CA ARG A 268 -16.00 7.65 -5.76
C ARG A 268 -15.50 7.87 -7.20
N ILE A 269 -16.26 7.36 -8.19
CA ILE A 269 -15.94 7.55 -9.61
C ILE A 269 -16.00 9.02 -10.06
N PHE A 270 -16.80 9.85 -9.41
CA PHE A 270 -16.96 11.27 -9.71
C PHE A 270 -16.10 12.18 -8.83
N LEU A 271 -15.56 11.64 -7.73
CA LEU A 271 -14.79 12.43 -6.76
C LEU A 271 -13.58 13.16 -7.39
N PRO A 272 -12.76 12.53 -8.26
CA PRO A 272 -11.65 13.24 -8.92
C PRO A 272 -12.12 14.42 -9.78
N LEU A 273 -13.25 14.25 -10.48
CA LEU A 273 -13.82 15.31 -11.30
C LEU A 273 -14.34 16.47 -10.44
N VAL A 274 -15.00 16.15 -9.32
CA VAL A 274 -15.52 17.16 -8.38
C VAL A 274 -14.36 17.92 -7.75
N LEU A 275 -13.34 17.23 -7.25
CA LEU A 275 -12.16 17.86 -6.65
C LEU A 275 -11.42 18.77 -7.63
N ARG A 276 -11.21 18.29 -8.88
CA ARG A 276 -10.58 19.12 -9.93
C ARG A 276 -11.37 20.40 -10.15
N GLY A 277 -12.69 20.32 -10.29
CA GLY A 277 -13.51 21.52 -10.46
C GLY A 277 -13.50 22.46 -9.26
N CYS A 278 -13.31 21.96 -8.03
CA CYS A 278 -13.11 22.82 -6.87
C CYS A 278 -11.72 23.48 -6.88
N VAL A 279 -10.68 22.75 -7.28
CA VAL A 279 -9.32 23.29 -7.44
C VAL A 279 -9.28 24.38 -8.52
N ASP A 280 -9.90 24.15 -9.67
CA ASP A 280 -9.95 25.11 -10.78
C ASP A 280 -10.63 26.42 -10.30
N TRP A 281 -11.78 26.30 -9.62
CA TRP A 281 -12.47 27.45 -9.02
C TRP A 281 -11.59 28.19 -8.01
N ALA A 282 -10.87 27.47 -7.16
CA ALA A 282 -9.99 28.05 -6.16
C ALA A 282 -8.86 28.86 -6.80
N LYS A 283 -8.26 28.33 -7.87
CA LYS A 283 -7.22 29.00 -8.65
C LYS A 283 -7.74 30.27 -9.33
N GLU A 284 -8.95 30.20 -9.92
CA GLU A 284 -9.63 31.39 -10.53
C GLU A 284 -9.91 32.49 -9.51
N ASN A 285 -10.12 32.15 -8.24
CA ASN A 285 -10.47 33.08 -7.18
C ASN A 285 -9.32 33.40 -6.20
N ASN A 286 -8.09 32.91 -6.48
CA ASN A 286 -6.91 33.06 -5.63
C ASN A 286 -7.12 32.54 -4.20
N VAL A 287 -7.74 31.36 -4.07
CA VAL A 287 -8.01 30.68 -2.80
C VAL A 287 -7.09 29.49 -2.65
N ASP A 288 -6.27 29.47 -1.59
CA ASP A 288 -5.38 28.33 -1.30
C ASP A 288 -6.03 27.31 -0.35
N LEU A 289 -7.05 27.70 0.42
CA LEU A 289 -7.76 26.84 1.35
C LEU A 289 -9.27 26.89 1.11
N ILE A 290 -9.84 25.82 0.61
CA ILE A 290 -11.27 25.67 0.36
C ILE A 290 -11.99 25.32 1.66
N THR A 291 -12.95 26.17 2.05
CA THR A 291 -13.82 25.99 3.22
C THR A 291 -15.22 25.52 2.82
N ALA A 292 -16.06 25.19 3.80
CA ALA A 292 -17.46 24.82 3.57
C ALA A 292 -18.27 25.93 2.87
N ASP A 293 -17.96 27.20 3.15
CA ASP A 293 -18.63 28.35 2.49
C ASP A 293 -18.20 28.46 1.02
N HIS A 294 -16.94 28.24 0.71
CA HIS A 294 -16.48 28.15 -0.67
C HIS A 294 -17.18 27.01 -1.42
N MET A 295 -17.42 25.87 -0.77
CA MET A 295 -18.16 24.75 -1.37
C MET A 295 -19.61 25.11 -1.71
N LYS A 296 -20.28 25.93 -0.88
CA LYS A 296 -21.62 26.46 -1.19
C LYS A 296 -21.61 27.30 -2.47
N ILE A 297 -20.65 28.21 -2.57
CA ILE A 297 -20.48 29.08 -3.76
C ILE A 297 -20.27 28.26 -5.02
N ILE A 298 -19.37 27.26 -4.94
CA ILE A 298 -19.07 26.36 -6.06
C ILE A 298 -20.31 25.59 -6.50
N ASN A 299 -21.10 25.06 -5.55
CA ASN A 299 -22.31 24.31 -5.83
C ASN A 299 -23.41 25.20 -6.44
N ASP A 300 -23.56 26.44 -5.96
CA ASP A 300 -24.54 27.39 -6.50
C ASP A 300 -24.21 27.80 -7.94
N LYS A 301 -22.92 28.02 -8.24
CA LYS A 301 -22.46 28.30 -9.61
C LYS A 301 -22.81 27.14 -10.56
N ARG A 302 -22.51 25.91 -10.15
CA ARG A 302 -22.81 24.69 -10.94
C ARG A 302 -24.31 24.46 -11.14
N SER A 303 -25.11 24.74 -10.12
CA SER A 303 -26.58 24.60 -10.22
C SER A 303 -27.18 25.60 -11.20
N LYS A 304 -26.67 26.84 -11.23
CA LYS A 304 -27.10 27.88 -12.20
C LYS A 304 -26.68 27.55 -13.64
N GLU A 305 -25.51 26.93 -13.82
CA GLU A 305 -25.05 26.48 -15.14
C GLU A 305 -25.86 25.30 -15.70
N LYS A 306 -26.31 24.37 -14.84
CA LYS A 306 -27.19 23.27 -15.23
C LYS A 306 -28.58 23.72 -15.65
N ASN A 307 -29.11 24.78 -15.04
CA ASN A 307 -30.46 25.32 -15.35
C ASN A 307 -30.47 26.21 -16.61
N LYS A 308 -29.32 26.49 -17.20
CA LYS A 308 -29.17 27.26 -18.45
C LYS A 308 -29.01 26.39 -19.72
N LYS A 309 -28.87 25.08 -19.53
CA LYS A 309 -28.85 24.07 -20.60
C LYS A 309 -30.13 23.28 -20.61
#